data_9f624726cf2cb84f8aa8b6e9493d0e4b
#
_entry.id   9f624726cf2cb84f8aa8b6e9493d0e4b
#
_cell.length_a   1.000
_cell.length_b   1.000
_cell.length_c   1.000
_cell.angle_alpha   90.00
_cell.angle_beta   90.00
_cell.angle_gamma   90.00
#
_symmetry.space_group_name_H-M   'P 1'
#
loop_
_entity.id
_entity.type
_entity.pdbx_description
1 polymer ?
#
loop_
_entity_poly.entity_id
_entity_poly.type
_entity_poly.pdbx_seq_one_letter_code
_entity_poly.pdbx_strand_id
1 'polypeptide(L)'
;MKNGKKLNFEIFKSPRKFKFILEKLAYIGYEPVYVINFSPNSSSAKYKGKIYVHADDFALIRYDYQNTKLIRDFNLLGVSFSVDDNYGTRIFKKNDSGKYDLYYFSNSYKTSFGLDRPLKII
;
A
#
# COMPACT_ATOMS: atom_id res chain seq x y z
N MET A 1 1.85 16.33 3.28
CA MET A 1 0.91 16.45 2.17
C MET A 1 0.07 17.68 2.34
N LYS A 2 -0.14 18.32 1.28
CA LYS A 2 -0.90 19.56 1.27
C LYS A 2 -2.12 19.44 0.40
N ASN A 3 -2.70 20.58 0.02
CA ASN A 3 -3.84 20.66 -0.88
C ASN A 3 -5.16 20.27 -0.25
N GLY A 4 -5.21 20.24 1.07
CA GLY A 4 -6.42 19.86 1.75
C GLY A 4 -6.82 18.40 1.56
N LYS A 5 -6.04 17.64 0.81
CA LYS A 5 -6.31 16.23 0.61
C LYS A 5 -5.60 15.43 1.68
N LYS A 6 -6.32 14.53 2.31
CA LYS A 6 -5.76 13.59 3.25
C LYS A 6 -5.49 12.27 2.54
N LEU A 7 -4.39 11.65 2.90
CA LEU A 7 -4.13 10.29 2.46
C LEU A 7 -4.96 9.36 3.31
N ASN A 8 -5.87 8.64 2.67
CA ASN A 8 -6.78 7.73 3.36
C ASN A 8 -6.20 6.34 3.55
N PHE A 9 -4.88 6.24 3.59
CA PHE A 9 -4.21 4.98 3.85
C PHE A 9 -4.10 4.73 5.34
N GLU A 10 -4.25 3.48 5.70
CA GLU A 10 -4.26 3.06 7.09
C GLU A 10 -3.04 3.55 7.87
N ILE A 11 -1.85 3.51 7.26
CA ILE A 11 -0.62 3.92 7.95
C ILE A 11 -0.61 5.41 8.31
N PHE A 12 -1.33 6.23 7.57
CA PHE A 12 -1.40 7.66 7.84
C PHE A 12 -2.54 8.02 8.77
N LYS A 13 -3.59 7.21 8.77
CA LYS A 13 -4.74 7.42 9.65
C LYS A 13 -4.50 6.86 11.05
N SER A 14 -3.79 5.76 11.14
CA SER A 14 -3.58 5.04 12.41
C SER A 14 -2.15 4.52 12.48
N PRO A 15 -1.15 5.41 12.54
CA PRO A 15 0.24 4.98 12.49
C PRO A 15 0.64 4.08 13.66
N ARG A 16 -0.05 4.15 14.79
CA ARG A 16 0.28 3.32 15.95
C ARG A 16 -0.02 1.84 15.74
N LYS A 17 -0.80 1.52 14.72
CA LYS A 17 -1.07 0.13 14.36
C LYS A 17 0.09 -0.53 13.63
N PHE A 18 1.12 0.24 13.32
CA PHE A 18 2.24 -0.23 12.51
C PHE A 18 3.55 -0.05 13.23
N LYS A 19 4.49 -0.89 12.85
CA LYS A 19 5.87 -0.81 13.23
C LYS A 19 6.64 -0.27 12.03
N PHE A 20 7.47 0.74 12.28
CA PHE A 20 8.27 1.39 11.24
C PHE A 20 9.73 1.16 11.52
N ILE A 21 10.46 0.70 10.52
CA ILE A 21 11.89 0.43 10.65
C ILE A 21 12.61 1.07 9.47
N LEU A 22 13.57 1.92 9.75
CA LEU A 22 14.43 2.47 8.72
C LEU A 22 15.28 1.35 8.14
N GLU A 23 15.17 1.13 6.84
CA GLU A 23 15.93 0.11 6.16
C GLU A 23 17.27 0.64 5.68
N LYS A 24 17.26 1.77 5.00
CA LYS A 24 18.46 2.33 4.38
C LYS A 24 18.21 3.74 3.89
N LEU A 25 19.31 4.41 3.57
CA LEU A 25 19.32 5.62 2.76
C LEU A 25 19.62 5.20 1.33
N ALA A 26 18.86 5.69 0.39
CA ALA A 26 18.98 5.32 -1.01
C ALA A 26 18.76 6.54 -1.90
N TYR A 27 18.76 6.33 -3.19
CA TYR A 27 18.49 7.38 -4.16
C TYR A 27 17.38 6.95 -5.10
N ILE A 28 16.48 7.87 -5.42
CA ILE A 28 15.55 7.72 -6.53
C ILE A 28 15.97 8.79 -7.54
N GLY A 29 16.62 8.36 -8.64
CA GLY A 29 17.32 9.29 -9.50
C GLY A 29 18.44 9.95 -8.74
N TYR A 30 18.40 11.27 -8.61
CA TYR A 30 19.37 12.04 -7.84
C TYR A 30 18.86 12.43 -6.45
N GLU A 31 17.65 12.00 -6.09
CA GLU A 31 17.02 12.40 -4.85
C GLU A 31 17.36 11.42 -3.73
N PRO A 32 18.00 11.90 -2.65
CA PRO A 32 18.27 11.02 -1.50
C PRO A 32 16.97 10.75 -0.74
N VAL A 33 16.75 9.50 -0.39
CA VAL A 33 15.53 9.10 0.30
C VAL A 33 15.84 8.14 1.44
N TYR A 34 15.07 8.26 2.51
CA TYR A 34 15.00 7.22 3.52
C TYR A 34 13.98 6.18 3.09
N VAL A 35 14.39 4.93 3.11
CA VAL A 35 13.49 3.81 2.85
C VAL A 35 13.09 3.22 4.19
N ILE A 36 11.80 3.30 4.49
CA ILE A 36 11.26 2.88 5.77
C ILE A 36 10.27 1.75 5.54
N ASN A 37 10.51 0.62 6.17
CA ASN A 37 9.59 -0.51 6.12
C ASN A 37 8.49 -0.31 7.16
N PHE A 38 7.27 -0.60 6.79
CA PHE A 38 6.19 -0.65 7.75
C PHE A 38 5.54 -2.02 7.72
N SER A 39 5.13 -2.48 8.88
CA SER A 39 4.47 -3.78 9.04
C SER A 39 3.45 -3.68 10.17
N PRO A 40 2.46 -4.57 10.21
CA PRO A 40 1.46 -4.54 11.26
C PRO A 40 2.06 -4.71 12.66
N ASN A 41 1.61 -3.87 13.59
CA ASN A 41 1.90 -3.97 15.01
C ASN A 41 0.62 -4.18 15.81
N SER A 42 -0.45 -4.49 15.12
CA SER A 42 -1.77 -4.69 15.69
C SER A 42 -2.51 -5.70 14.82
N SER A 43 -3.37 -6.49 15.42
CA SER A 43 -4.16 -7.47 14.67
C SER A 43 -5.14 -6.81 13.70
N SER A 44 -5.45 -5.53 13.89
CA SER A 44 -6.34 -4.79 13.00
C SER A 44 -5.63 -4.13 11.83
N ALA A 45 -4.31 -4.12 11.82
CA ALA A 45 -3.56 -3.55 10.71
C ALA A 45 -3.58 -4.51 9.52
N LYS A 46 -3.79 -3.97 8.33
CA LYS A 46 -4.06 -4.78 7.15
C LYS A 46 -2.95 -4.76 6.11
N TYR A 47 -2.01 -3.85 6.22
CA TYR A 47 -1.02 -3.62 5.17
C TYR A 47 0.39 -3.63 5.70
N LYS A 48 1.32 -3.93 4.80
CA LYS A 48 2.76 -3.79 5.00
C LYS A 48 3.35 -3.19 3.74
N GLY A 49 4.56 -2.70 3.82
CA GLY A 49 5.22 -2.17 2.64
C GLY A 49 6.37 -1.26 2.99
N LYS A 50 6.60 -0.29 2.10
CA LYS A 50 7.70 0.66 2.24
C LYS A 50 7.21 2.06 1.94
N ILE A 51 7.76 3.02 2.68
CA ILE A 51 7.60 4.42 2.35
C ILE A 51 8.97 5.01 2.05
N TYR A 52 8.99 5.93 1.11
CA TYR A 52 10.22 6.57 0.65
C TYR A 52 10.05 8.06 0.94
N VAL A 53 10.87 8.55 1.83
CA VAL A 53 10.78 9.92 2.34
C VAL A 53 12.01 10.68 1.91
N HIS A 54 11.82 11.84 1.29
CA HIS A 54 12.93 12.66 0.85
C HIS A 54 13.80 13.05 2.06
N ALA A 55 15.10 12.86 1.93
CA ALA A 55 15.99 13.01 3.07
C ALA A 55 16.16 14.48 3.49
N ASP A 56 15.97 15.44 2.58
CA ASP A 56 16.20 16.84 2.87
C ASP A 56 14.96 17.54 3.45
N ASP A 57 13.79 17.30 2.88
CA ASP A 57 12.56 18.00 3.29
C ASP A 57 11.51 17.09 3.92
N PHE A 58 11.82 15.82 4.07
CA PHE A 58 10.95 14.81 4.69
C PHE A 58 9.59 14.64 4.00
N ALA A 59 9.53 14.97 2.73
CA ALA A 59 8.31 14.76 1.96
C ALA A 59 8.18 13.30 1.55
N LEU A 60 6.96 12.79 1.61
CA LEU A 60 6.66 11.45 1.10
C LEU A 60 6.71 11.50 -0.41
N ILE A 61 7.58 10.69 -1.03
CA ILE A 61 7.70 10.67 -2.48
C ILE A 61 7.24 9.36 -3.10
N ARG A 62 7.19 8.31 -2.32
CA ARG A 62 6.70 7.03 -2.83
C ARG A 62 6.17 6.18 -1.67
N TYR A 63 5.17 5.39 -1.97
CA TYR A 63 4.54 4.52 -1.00
C TYR A 63 4.15 3.22 -1.71
N ASP A 64 4.76 2.12 -1.29
CA ASP A 64 4.45 0.78 -1.78
C ASP A 64 3.72 0.03 -0.68
N TYR A 65 2.67 -0.66 -1.02
CA TYR A 65 1.88 -1.37 -0.02
C TYR A 65 1.40 -2.72 -0.55
N GLN A 66 1.15 -3.61 0.40
CA GLN A 66 0.59 -4.93 0.15
C GLN A 66 -0.25 -5.31 1.35
N ASN A 67 -1.40 -5.93 1.14
CA ASN A 67 -2.19 -6.42 2.26
C ASN A 67 -1.52 -7.63 2.90
N THR A 68 -1.73 -7.79 4.20
CA THR A 68 -1.19 -8.91 4.98
C THR A 68 -2.23 -9.96 5.26
N LYS A 69 -3.49 -9.69 4.96
CA LYS A 69 -4.62 -10.55 5.27
C LYS A 69 -5.57 -10.58 4.10
N LEU A 70 -6.40 -11.62 4.08
CA LEU A 70 -7.50 -11.71 3.13
C LEU A 70 -8.36 -10.45 3.24
N ILE A 71 -8.55 -9.76 2.12
CA ILE A 71 -9.29 -8.50 2.12
C ILE A 71 -10.78 -8.75 2.03
N ARG A 72 -11.15 -9.70 1.19
CA ARG A 72 -12.56 -10.01 0.97
C ARG A 72 -12.71 -11.50 0.71
N ASP A 73 -13.70 -12.08 1.35
CA ASP A 73 -14.01 -13.47 1.22
C ASP A 73 -15.54 -13.62 1.18
N PHE A 74 -16.05 -14.33 0.21
CA PHE A 74 -17.48 -14.60 0.15
C PHE A 74 -17.75 -15.88 -0.62
N ASN A 75 -18.86 -16.52 -0.22
CA ASN A 75 -19.37 -17.73 -0.83
C ASN A 75 -20.74 -17.48 -1.43
N LEU A 76 -20.96 -18.08 -2.58
CA LEU A 76 -22.25 -18.03 -3.22
C LEU A 76 -22.49 -19.35 -3.94
N LEU A 77 -23.52 -20.07 -3.55
CA LEU A 77 -23.96 -21.30 -4.21
C LEU A 77 -22.85 -22.34 -4.38
N GLY A 78 -22.03 -22.52 -3.36
CA GLY A 78 -20.92 -23.48 -3.40
C GLY A 78 -19.68 -22.99 -4.12
N VAL A 79 -19.66 -21.71 -4.47
CA VAL A 79 -18.50 -21.06 -5.09
C VAL A 79 -17.95 -20.05 -4.12
N SER A 80 -16.67 -20.13 -3.82
CA SER A 80 -16.02 -19.18 -2.95
C SER A 80 -15.07 -18.27 -3.74
N PHE A 81 -15.07 -17.00 -3.38
CA PHE A 81 -14.21 -16.00 -3.95
C PHE A 81 -13.47 -15.28 -2.84
N SER A 82 -12.22 -14.95 -3.07
CA SER A 82 -11.47 -14.14 -2.14
C SER A 82 -10.53 -13.22 -2.88
N VAL A 83 -10.28 -12.06 -2.30
CA VAL A 83 -9.24 -11.15 -2.76
C VAL A 83 -8.06 -11.35 -1.82
N ASP A 84 -7.07 -12.11 -2.28
CA ASP A 84 -5.93 -12.52 -1.46
C ASP A 84 -4.86 -11.45 -1.38
N ASP A 85 -4.59 -10.81 -2.50
CA ASP A 85 -3.56 -9.79 -2.60
C ASP A 85 -4.13 -8.50 -3.15
N ASN A 86 -3.75 -7.43 -2.50
CA ASN A 86 -3.95 -6.09 -2.98
C ASN A 86 -2.64 -5.35 -2.71
N TYR A 87 -1.96 -4.98 -3.77
CA TYR A 87 -0.71 -4.27 -3.65
C TYR A 87 -0.68 -3.15 -4.67
N GLY A 88 0.11 -2.16 -4.36
CA GLY A 88 0.20 -1.02 -5.25
C GLY A 88 1.28 -0.06 -4.86
N THR A 89 1.38 0.98 -5.65
CA THR A 89 2.38 2.03 -5.51
C THR A 89 1.71 3.38 -5.71
N ARG A 90 2.15 4.34 -4.91
CA ARG A 90 1.81 5.75 -5.08
C ARG A 90 3.11 6.53 -5.18
N ILE A 91 3.22 7.38 -6.19
CA ILE A 91 4.39 8.22 -6.38
C ILE A 91 3.92 9.66 -6.41
N PHE A 92 4.64 10.51 -5.68
CA PHE A 92 4.33 11.93 -5.56
C PHE A 92 5.49 12.72 -6.13
N LYS A 93 5.18 13.82 -6.81
CA LYS A 93 6.19 14.72 -7.35
C LYS A 93 5.91 16.15 -6.95
N LYS A 94 6.98 16.90 -6.79
CA LYS A 94 6.90 18.32 -6.51
C LYS A 94 6.39 19.03 -7.76
N ASN A 95 5.36 19.83 -7.60
CA ASN A 95 4.82 20.65 -8.68
C ASN A 95 5.54 22.01 -8.75
N ASP A 96 5.10 22.85 -9.66
CA ASP A 96 5.76 24.16 -9.90
C ASP A 96 5.68 25.08 -8.68
N SER A 97 4.69 24.91 -7.82
CA SER A 97 4.56 25.72 -6.60
C SER A 97 5.30 25.12 -5.41
N GLY A 98 6.06 24.05 -5.60
CA GLY A 98 6.83 23.41 -4.55
C GLY A 98 6.09 22.42 -3.70
N LYS A 99 4.86 22.12 -4.05
CA LYS A 99 4.04 21.14 -3.34
C LYS A 99 4.11 19.78 -4.02
N TYR A 100 3.87 18.72 -3.23
CA TYR A 100 3.89 17.36 -3.76
C TYR A 100 2.49 16.90 -4.09
N ASP A 101 2.31 16.47 -5.32
CA ASP A 101 1.05 15.92 -5.83
C ASP A 101 1.22 14.47 -6.23
N LEU A 102 0.12 13.74 -6.21
CA LEU A 102 0.11 12.37 -6.71
C LEU A 102 0.43 12.40 -8.21
N TYR A 103 1.50 11.76 -8.58
CA TYR A 103 1.97 11.70 -9.95
C TYR A 103 1.57 10.40 -10.63
N TYR A 104 1.62 9.31 -9.90
CA TYR A 104 1.42 7.98 -10.46
C TYR A 104 0.86 7.06 -9.38
N PHE A 105 -0.04 6.20 -9.77
CA PHE A 105 -0.43 5.11 -8.89
C PHE A 105 -0.70 3.87 -9.72
N SER A 106 -0.48 2.73 -9.10
CA SER A 106 -0.92 1.44 -9.60
C SER A 106 -1.55 0.68 -8.47
N ASN A 107 -2.45 -0.20 -8.83
CA ASN A 107 -3.12 -1.05 -7.86
C ASN A 107 -3.38 -2.38 -8.54
N SER A 108 -3.05 -3.47 -7.86
CA SER A 108 -3.19 -4.80 -8.40
C SER A 108 -3.85 -5.70 -7.39
N TYR A 109 -4.66 -6.61 -7.88
CA TYR A 109 -5.38 -7.57 -7.05
C TYR A 109 -5.10 -8.97 -7.53
N LYS A 110 -5.02 -9.88 -6.59
CA LYS A 110 -5.00 -11.30 -6.89
C LYS A 110 -6.23 -11.90 -6.23
N THR A 111 -7.00 -12.64 -7.01
CA THR A 111 -8.21 -13.27 -6.51
C THR A 111 -8.06 -14.78 -6.56
N SER A 112 -8.64 -15.44 -5.58
CA SER A 112 -8.76 -16.89 -5.54
C SER A 112 -10.21 -17.27 -5.78
N PHE A 113 -10.37 -18.42 -6.41
CA PHE A 113 -11.68 -18.93 -6.81
C PHE A 113 -11.73 -20.39 -6.40
N GLY A 114 -12.76 -20.78 -5.70
CA GLY A 114 -12.92 -22.16 -5.22
C GLY A 114 -14.30 -22.70 -5.43
N LEU A 115 -14.39 -23.99 -5.61
CA LEU A 115 -15.66 -24.71 -5.74
C LEU A 115 -15.74 -25.78 -4.67
N ASP A 116 -16.92 -25.92 -4.08
CA ASP A 116 -17.18 -27.00 -3.12
C ASP A 116 -17.22 -28.37 -3.79
N ARG A 117 -17.45 -28.38 -5.07
CA ARG A 117 -17.49 -29.61 -5.86
C ARG A 117 -16.96 -29.33 -7.25
N PRO A 118 -16.53 -30.38 -7.99
CA PRO A 118 -15.99 -30.20 -9.32
C PRO A 118 -16.98 -29.50 -10.25
N LEU A 119 -16.43 -28.62 -11.07
CA LEU A 119 -17.20 -27.95 -12.08
C LEU A 119 -17.52 -28.95 -13.20
N LYS A 120 -18.79 -29.07 -13.55
CA LYS A 120 -19.17 -29.87 -14.71
C LYS A 120 -19.22 -28.99 -15.93
N ILE A 121 -18.51 -29.42 -16.94
CA ILE A 121 -18.54 -28.79 -18.26
C ILE A 121 -19.41 -29.65 -19.15
N ILE A 122 -20.46 -29.06 -19.65
CA ILE A 122 -21.42 -29.76 -20.51
C ILE A 122 -21.09 -29.48 -21.96
#